data_2d6f1f69c51c8e444d985c5cabb4fe40
#
_entry.id   2d6f1f69c51c8e444d985c5cabb4fe40
#
_cell.length_a   1.000
_cell.length_b   1.000
_cell.length_c   1.000
_cell.angle_alpha   90.00
_cell.angle_beta   90.00
_cell.angle_gamma   90.00
#
_symmetry.space_group_name_H-M   'P 1'
#
loop_
_entity.id
_entity.type
_entity.pdbx_description
1 polymer ?
#
loop_
_entity_poly.entity_id
_entity_poly.type
_entity_poly.pdbx_seq_one_letter_code
_entity_poly.pdbx_strand_id
1 'polypeptide(L)'
;MTAAGIALAAIGAALGGMARYALWRWATVVACRPELGTFLANVAASGVAGWAFAMWSSDPGSVWGVAVGAGFAGALSTWSTLAGEIVDFAREKSWWAIGYPLATVAAGATAAGLFL
;
A
#
# COMPACT_ATOMS: atom_id res chain seq x y z
N MET A 1 -17.63 -4.31 14.76
CA MET A 1 -16.50 -5.24 14.48
C MET A 1 -16.32 -6.17 15.67
N THR A 2 -16.19 -7.46 15.42
CA THR A 2 -16.02 -8.47 16.47
C THR A 2 -14.57 -8.50 16.99
N ALA A 3 -14.35 -9.10 18.15
CA ALA A 3 -13.01 -9.31 18.70
C ALA A 3 -12.13 -10.11 17.73
N ALA A 4 -12.70 -11.14 17.09
CA ALA A 4 -11.99 -11.93 16.08
C ALA A 4 -11.59 -11.07 14.87
N GLY A 5 -12.47 -10.18 14.41
CA GLY A 5 -12.17 -9.26 13.33
C GLY A 5 -11.03 -8.30 13.66
N ILE A 6 -11.02 -7.76 14.88
CA ILE A 6 -9.94 -6.89 15.35
C ILE A 6 -8.62 -7.66 15.42
N ALA A 7 -8.63 -8.88 15.96
CA ALA A 7 -7.43 -9.70 16.05
C ALA A 7 -6.85 -10.02 14.67
N LEU A 8 -7.70 -10.41 13.72
CA LEU A 8 -7.27 -10.72 12.36
C LEU A 8 -6.77 -9.48 11.63
N ALA A 9 -7.40 -8.32 11.85
CA ALA A 9 -6.91 -7.06 11.30
C ALA A 9 -5.52 -6.70 11.86
N ALA A 10 -5.31 -6.93 13.15
CA ALA A 10 -4.01 -6.68 13.79
C ALA A 10 -2.92 -7.60 13.23
N ILE A 11 -3.22 -8.88 13.03
CA ILE A 11 -2.29 -9.82 12.39
C ILE A 11 -2.00 -9.40 10.96
N GLY A 12 -3.05 -9.05 10.21
CA GLY A 12 -2.90 -8.52 8.84
C GLY A 12 -2.02 -7.28 8.80
N ALA A 13 -2.21 -6.36 9.74
CA ALA A 13 -1.40 -5.15 9.83
C ALA A 13 0.06 -5.46 10.14
N ALA A 14 0.34 -6.43 11.02
CA ALA A 14 1.71 -6.86 11.31
C ALA A 14 2.39 -7.41 10.05
N LEU A 15 1.71 -8.27 9.30
CA LEU A 15 2.23 -8.83 8.06
C LEU A 15 2.40 -7.76 6.98
N GLY A 16 1.46 -6.81 6.87
CA GLY A 16 1.55 -5.69 5.93
C GLY A 16 2.73 -4.77 6.22
N GLY A 17 2.95 -4.46 7.50
CA GLY A 17 4.10 -3.66 7.91
C GLY A 17 5.42 -4.36 7.63
N MET A 18 5.50 -5.67 7.86
CA MET A 18 6.68 -6.47 7.52
C MET A 18 6.94 -6.48 6.02
N ALA A 19 5.89 -6.64 5.21
CA ALA A 19 6.00 -6.61 3.75
C ALA A 19 6.49 -5.25 3.25
N ARG A 20 5.97 -4.16 3.82
CA ARG A 20 6.42 -2.80 3.49
C ARG A 20 7.90 -2.61 3.82
N TYR A 21 8.32 -3.05 4.98
CA TYR A 21 9.72 -2.99 5.39
C TYR A 21 10.61 -3.79 4.44
N ALA A 22 10.18 -4.99 4.06
CA ALA A 22 10.93 -5.85 3.15
C ALA A 22 11.09 -5.19 1.77
N LEU A 23 10.02 -4.57 1.24
CA LEU A 23 10.08 -3.86 -0.03
C LEU A 23 11.01 -2.65 0.04
N TRP A 24 10.92 -1.88 1.11
CA TRP A 24 11.82 -0.73 1.31
C TRP A 24 13.28 -1.18 1.38
N ARG A 25 13.54 -2.23 2.14
CA ARG A 25 14.90 -2.74 2.29
C ARG A 25 15.45 -3.26 0.96
N TRP A 26 14.65 -4.03 0.24
CA TRP A 26 15.04 -4.50 -1.09
C TRP A 26 15.33 -3.34 -2.03
N ALA A 27 14.46 -2.36 -2.09
CA ALA A 27 14.63 -1.21 -2.95
C ALA A 27 15.86 -0.39 -2.59
N THR A 28 16.16 -0.25 -1.30
CA THR A 28 17.33 0.49 -0.82
C THR A 28 18.63 -0.25 -1.12
N VAL A 29 18.68 -1.56 -0.82
CA VAL A 29 19.91 -2.34 -0.89
C VAL A 29 20.20 -2.84 -2.29
N VAL A 30 19.18 -3.34 -3.00
CA VAL A 30 19.37 -3.98 -4.32
C VAL A 30 19.19 -2.99 -5.45
N ALA A 31 18.08 -2.23 -5.43
CA ALA A 31 17.78 -1.27 -6.50
C ALA A 31 18.41 0.11 -6.27
N CYS A 32 18.93 0.38 -5.08
CA CYS A 32 19.52 1.68 -4.69
C CYS A 32 18.55 2.85 -4.87
N ARG A 33 17.23 2.58 -4.75
CA ARG A 33 16.16 3.57 -4.87
C ARG A 33 15.06 3.29 -3.89
N PRO A 34 15.12 3.90 -2.68
CA PRO A 34 14.09 3.69 -1.64
C PRO A 34 12.67 4.01 -2.14
N GLU A 35 12.53 5.00 -3.04
CA GLU A 35 11.25 5.43 -3.60
C GLU A 35 10.55 4.30 -4.37
N LEU A 36 11.32 3.39 -4.96
CA LEU A 36 10.76 2.23 -5.65
C LEU A 36 10.04 1.31 -4.67
N GLY A 37 10.58 1.15 -3.46
CA GLY A 37 9.93 0.38 -2.40
C GLY A 37 8.59 0.99 -1.98
N THR A 38 8.54 2.31 -1.81
CA THR A 38 7.32 3.04 -1.48
C THR A 38 6.30 2.92 -2.60
N PHE A 39 6.72 3.10 -3.83
CA PHE A 39 5.87 2.96 -5.02
C PHE A 39 5.25 1.55 -5.07
N LEU A 40 6.07 0.52 -4.99
CA LEU A 40 5.60 -0.86 -5.05
C LEU A 40 4.68 -1.20 -3.88
N ALA A 41 5.01 -0.73 -2.67
CA ALA A 41 4.17 -0.96 -1.50
C ALA A 41 2.79 -0.34 -1.67
N ASN A 42 2.71 0.90 -2.14
CA ASN A 42 1.44 1.59 -2.33
C ASN A 42 0.62 1.00 -3.48
N VAL A 43 1.26 0.63 -4.58
CA VAL A 43 0.58 0.00 -5.71
C VAL A 43 0.07 -1.40 -5.33
N ALA A 44 0.90 -2.20 -4.68
CA ALA A 44 0.49 -3.52 -4.20
C ALA A 44 -0.64 -3.42 -3.17
N ALA A 45 -0.56 -2.47 -2.25
CA ALA A 45 -1.61 -2.23 -1.27
C ALA A 45 -2.93 -1.85 -1.93
N SER A 46 -2.88 -1.03 -2.98
CA SER A 46 -4.07 -0.66 -3.75
C SER A 46 -4.71 -1.87 -4.42
N GLY A 47 -3.90 -2.74 -5.02
CA GLY A 47 -4.39 -3.98 -5.62
C GLY A 47 -5.03 -4.90 -4.60
N VAL A 48 -4.37 -5.11 -3.46
CA VAL A 48 -4.90 -5.94 -2.37
C VAL A 48 -6.19 -5.34 -1.81
N ALA A 49 -6.25 -4.01 -1.66
CA ALA A 49 -7.45 -3.33 -1.17
C ALA A 49 -8.62 -3.49 -2.15
N GLY A 50 -8.36 -3.40 -3.46
CA GLY A 50 -9.38 -3.64 -4.49
C GLY A 50 -9.91 -5.07 -4.42
N TRP A 51 -9.03 -6.04 -4.29
CA TRP A 51 -9.44 -7.45 -4.12
C TRP A 51 -10.26 -7.65 -2.85
N ALA A 52 -9.82 -7.06 -1.74
CA ALA A 52 -10.53 -7.16 -0.47
C ALA A 52 -11.91 -6.51 -0.54
N PHE A 53 -12.04 -5.38 -1.24
CA PHE A 53 -13.33 -4.73 -1.45
C PHE A 53 -14.26 -5.62 -2.28
N ALA A 54 -13.76 -6.24 -3.33
CA ALA A 54 -14.55 -7.17 -4.13
C ALA A 54 -15.04 -8.35 -3.29
N MET A 55 -14.18 -8.87 -2.41
CA MET A 55 -14.54 -9.94 -1.51
C MET A 55 -15.60 -9.50 -0.49
N TRP A 56 -15.46 -8.29 0.07
CA TRP A 56 -16.45 -7.70 0.96
C TRP A 56 -17.81 -7.53 0.26
N SER A 57 -17.79 -7.09 -1.00
CA SER A 57 -19.03 -6.87 -1.77
C SER A 57 -19.77 -8.18 -2.04
N SER A 58 -19.04 -9.29 -2.22
CA SER A 58 -19.61 -10.62 -2.43
C SER A 58 -20.16 -11.22 -1.13
N ASP A 59 -19.52 -10.94 -0.02
CA ASP A 59 -19.88 -11.46 1.31
C ASP A 59 -19.75 -10.31 2.32
N PRO A 60 -20.79 -9.45 2.42
CA PRO A 60 -20.76 -8.31 3.34
C PRO A 60 -20.55 -8.77 4.77
N GLY A 61 -19.62 -8.11 5.46
CA GLY A 61 -19.25 -8.47 6.82
C GLY A 61 -18.15 -9.53 6.90
N SER A 62 -17.56 -9.91 5.78
CA SER A 62 -16.46 -10.89 5.77
C SER A 62 -15.30 -10.41 6.65
N VAL A 63 -14.93 -11.24 7.62
CA VAL A 63 -13.79 -10.98 8.51
C VAL A 63 -12.49 -10.95 7.72
N TRP A 64 -12.36 -11.77 6.69
CA TRP A 64 -11.18 -11.82 5.83
C TRP A 64 -11.02 -10.56 5.00
N GLY A 65 -12.12 -9.98 4.51
CA GLY A 65 -12.09 -8.70 3.81
C GLY A 65 -11.53 -7.59 4.68
N VAL A 66 -11.93 -7.56 5.95
CA VAL A 66 -11.42 -6.59 6.93
C VAL A 66 -9.94 -6.85 7.23
N ALA A 67 -9.57 -8.11 7.49
CA ALA A 67 -8.18 -8.46 7.82
C ALA A 67 -7.23 -8.11 6.68
N VAL A 68 -7.60 -8.42 5.45
CA VAL A 68 -6.75 -8.17 4.27
C VAL A 68 -6.81 -6.70 3.86
N GLY A 69 -8.00 -6.10 3.81
CA GLY A 69 -8.15 -4.71 3.36
C GLY A 69 -7.67 -3.70 4.40
N ALA A 70 -8.32 -3.67 5.57
CA ALA A 70 -7.99 -2.70 6.60
C ALA A 70 -6.67 -3.02 7.30
N GLY A 71 -6.39 -4.31 7.53
CA GLY A 71 -5.17 -4.74 8.20
C GLY A 71 -3.96 -4.74 7.26
N PHE A 72 -3.89 -5.72 6.37
CA PHE A 72 -2.70 -5.94 5.54
C PHE A 72 -2.46 -4.80 4.57
N ALA A 73 -3.43 -4.46 3.73
CA ALA A 73 -3.27 -3.40 2.74
C ALA A 73 -3.09 -2.03 3.41
N GLY A 74 -3.81 -1.78 4.51
CA GLY A 74 -3.67 -0.54 5.25
C GLY A 74 -2.29 -0.33 5.83
N ALA A 75 -1.67 -1.38 6.35
CA ALA A 75 -0.31 -1.29 6.90
C ALA A 75 0.78 -1.35 5.82
N LEU A 76 0.49 -1.98 4.69
CA LEU A 76 1.44 -2.03 3.57
C LEU A 76 1.60 -0.67 2.90
N SER A 77 0.51 0.10 2.77
CA SER A 77 0.56 1.44 2.17
C SER A 77 1.17 2.46 3.12
N THR A 78 1.71 3.55 2.56
CA THR A 78 2.27 4.63 3.36
C THR A 78 2.13 5.97 2.66
N TRP A 79 1.44 6.91 3.32
CA TRP A 79 1.32 8.29 2.88
C TRP A 79 2.47 9.14 3.39
N SER A 80 2.91 8.93 4.61
CA SER A 80 3.94 9.75 5.23
C SER A 80 5.28 9.61 4.49
N THR A 81 5.66 8.40 4.13
CA THR A 81 6.89 8.16 3.38
C THR A 81 6.79 8.75 1.98
N LEU A 82 5.65 8.57 1.30
CA LEU A 82 5.41 9.15 -0.01
C LEU A 82 5.51 10.68 0.03
N ALA A 83 4.87 11.31 1.01
CA ALA A 83 4.91 12.76 1.16
C ALA A 83 6.33 13.27 1.39
N GLY A 84 7.10 12.58 2.22
CA GLY A 84 8.51 12.94 2.44
C GLY A 84 9.35 12.84 1.18
N GLU A 85 9.14 11.80 0.39
CA GLU A 85 9.85 11.62 -0.87
C GLU A 85 9.48 12.69 -1.90
N ILE A 86 8.21 13.09 -1.96
CA ILE A 86 7.77 14.20 -2.82
C ILE A 86 8.47 15.50 -2.43
N VAL A 87 8.57 15.78 -1.12
CA VAL A 87 9.28 16.96 -0.62
C VAL A 87 10.76 16.91 -1.02
N ASP A 88 11.39 15.74 -0.92
CA ASP A 88 12.79 15.58 -1.31
C ASP A 88 12.99 15.87 -2.81
N PHE A 89 12.11 15.33 -3.66
CA PHE A 89 12.16 15.65 -5.09
C PHE A 89 11.94 17.14 -5.37
N ALA A 90 11.02 17.77 -4.63
CA ALA A 90 10.76 19.20 -4.79
C ALA A 90 11.96 20.03 -4.39
N ARG A 91 12.68 19.65 -3.32
CA ARG A 91 13.90 20.33 -2.89
C ARG A 91 15.03 20.22 -3.90
N GLU A 92 15.09 19.10 -4.61
CA GLU A 92 16.04 18.88 -5.69
C GLU A 92 15.61 19.58 -6.98
N LYS A 93 14.47 20.28 -6.98
CA LYS A 93 13.87 20.91 -8.16
C LYS A 93 13.65 19.92 -9.30
N SER A 94 13.38 18.65 -8.93
CA SER A 94 13.10 17.60 -9.88
C SER A 94 11.62 17.61 -10.23
N TRP A 95 11.30 17.45 -11.51
CA TRP A 95 9.91 17.32 -11.95
C TRP A 95 9.27 16.02 -11.46
N TRP A 96 10.06 15.07 -10.94
CA TRP A 96 9.55 13.87 -10.29
C TRP A 96 8.70 14.19 -9.05
N ALA A 97 8.82 15.39 -8.48
CA ALA A 97 7.91 15.83 -7.42
C ALA A 97 6.45 15.80 -7.87
N ILE A 98 6.20 15.94 -9.18
CA ILE A 98 4.86 15.85 -9.77
C ILE A 98 4.65 14.47 -10.40
N GLY A 99 5.63 13.98 -11.16
CA GLY A 99 5.54 12.73 -11.90
C GLY A 99 5.39 11.50 -11.01
N TYR A 100 6.10 11.47 -9.89
CA TYR A 100 6.09 10.33 -8.97
C TYR A 100 4.71 10.13 -8.30
N PRO A 101 4.10 11.14 -7.66
CA PRO A 101 2.76 10.96 -7.10
C PRO A 101 1.71 10.65 -8.16
N LEU A 102 1.79 11.25 -9.33
CA LEU A 102 0.86 10.95 -10.43
C LEU A 102 1.00 9.50 -10.89
N ALA A 103 2.23 9.00 -11.04
CA ALA A 103 2.47 7.60 -11.39
C ALA A 103 1.95 6.66 -10.32
N THR A 104 2.15 7.00 -9.05
CA THR A 104 1.67 6.20 -7.91
C THR A 104 0.15 6.11 -7.92
N VAL A 105 -0.55 7.22 -8.10
CA VAL A 105 -2.02 7.22 -8.16
C VAL A 105 -2.53 6.46 -9.37
N ALA A 106 -1.95 6.68 -10.54
CA ALA A 106 -2.37 6.00 -11.76
C ALA A 106 -2.15 4.49 -11.66
N ALA A 107 -0.98 4.05 -11.22
CA ALA A 107 -0.68 2.63 -11.06
C ALA A 107 -1.52 1.98 -9.96
N GLY A 108 -1.71 2.67 -8.84
CA GLY A 108 -2.55 2.19 -7.75
C GLY A 108 -4.01 2.05 -8.15
N ALA A 109 -4.56 3.04 -8.83
CA ALA A 109 -5.93 2.99 -9.33
C ALA A 109 -6.12 1.85 -10.35
N THR A 110 -5.15 1.65 -11.23
CA THR A 110 -5.17 0.54 -12.19
C THR A 110 -5.13 -0.80 -11.45
N ALA A 111 -4.24 -0.96 -10.48
CA ALA A 111 -4.13 -2.19 -9.71
C ALA A 111 -5.42 -2.51 -8.96
N ALA A 112 -6.02 -1.53 -8.30
CA ALA A 112 -7.31 -1.71 -7.63
C ALA A 112 -8.42 -2.05 -8.61
N GLY A 113 -8.46 -1.37 -9.75
CA GLY A 113 -9.46 -1.57 -10.79
C GLY A 113 -9.44 -2.96 -11.41
N LEU A 114 -8.32 -3.67 -11.37
CA LEU A 114 -8.24 -5.04 -11.90
C LEU A 114 -9.16 -6.00 -11.15
N PHE A 115 -9.54 -5.69 -9.91
CA PHE A 115 -10.39 -6.55 -9.07
C PHE A 115 -11.81 -6.01 -8.90
N LEU A 116 -12.07 -4.83 -9.41
CA LEU A 116 -13.37 -4.17 -9.34
C LEU A 116 -14.07 -4.26 -10.72
#